data_9a858e67c402e4bcaf8464a5d01b210a
#
_entry.id   9a858e67c402e4bcaf8464a5d01b210a
#
_cell.length_a   1.000
_cell.length_b   1.000
_cell.length_c   1.000
_cell.angle_alpha   90.00
_cell.angle_beta   90.00
_cell.angle_gamma   90.00
#
_symmetry.space_group_name_H-M   'P 1'
#
loop_
_entity.id
_entity.type
_entity.pdbx_description
1 polymer ?
#
loop_
_entity_poly.entity_id
_entity_poly.type
_entity_poly.pdbx_seq_one_letter_code
_entity_poly.pdbx_strand_id
1 'polypeptide(L)' 'MMVSWEYKIMKTDRSFWSGKDKTDPKQLLGDLGRDGWELVSVVTLSEKGGATTTNLQFFFKRQRF' A
#
# COMPACT_ATOMS: atom_id res chain seq x y z
N MET A 1 24.89 12.93 -11.44
CA MET A 1 23.86 13.40 -10.50
C MET A 1 23.07 12.22 -10.00
N MET A 2 22.97 12.08 -8.68
CA MET A 2 22.28 10.94 -8.08
C MET A 2 20.84 11.29 -7.83
N VAL A 3 19.96 10.36 -8.19
CA VAL A 3 18.53 10.48 -7.88
C VAL A 3 18.26 9.82 -6.54
N SER A 4 17.61 10.55 -5.66
CA SER A 4 17.22 10.01 -4.36
C SER A 4 15.75 9.64 -4.36
N TRP A 5 15.41 8.59 -3.63
CA TRP A 5 14.05 8.10 -3.52
C TRP A 5 13.66 8.05 -2.06
N GLU A 6 12.42 8.35 -1.78
CA GLU A 6 11.86 8.08 -0.48
C GLU A 6 10.81 6.99 -0.62
N TYR A 7 10.64 6.21 0.45
CA TYR A 7 9.78 5.04 0.42
C TYR A 7 8.72 5.13 1.48
N LYS A 8 7.57 4.55 1.18
CA LYS A 8 6.44 4.49 2.09
C LYS A 8 5.91 3.07 2.10
N ILE A 9 5.64 2.55 3.29
CA ILE A 9 5.03 1.24 3.45
C ILE A 9 3.69 1.43 4.12
N MET A 10 2.64 0.88 3.50
CA MET A 10 1.30 0.96 4.05
C MET A 10 0.79 -0.45 4.30
N LYS A 11 0.33 -0.71 5.51
CA LYS A 11 -0.28 -1.98 5.86
C LYS A 11 -1.78 -1.85 5.84
N THR A 12 -2.45 -2.84 5.25
CA THR A 12 -3.89 -2.90 5.26
C THR A 12 -4.32 -4.30 5.65
N ASP A 13 -5.53 -4.41 6.17
CA ASP A 13 -6.11 -5.71 6.46
C ASP A 13 -7.22 -6.01 5.45
N ARG A 14 -7.91 -7.09 5.70
CA ARG A 14 -8.96 -7.56 4.81
C ARG A 14 -10.12 -6.58 4.68
N SER A 15 -10.44 -5.89 5.75
CA SER A 15 -11.58 -4.97 5.73
C SER A 15 -11.37 -3.80 4.79
N PHE A 16 -10.12 -3.43 4.58
CA PHE A 16 -9.79 -2.37 3.62
C PHE A 16 -10.29 -2.72 2.21
N TRP A 17 -10.12 -3.97 1.81
CA TRP A 17 -10.48 -4.40 0.46
C TRP A 17 -11.93 -4.77 0.31
N SER A 18 -12.58 -5.17 1.40
CA SER A 18 -13.98 -5.55 1.35
C SER A 18 -14.92 -4.37 1.41
N GLY A 19 -14.39 -3.17 1.65
CA GLY A 19 -15.21 -1.98 1.75
C GLY A 19 -15.94 -1.82 3.06
N LYS A 20 -15.64 -2.65 4.03
CA LYS A 20 -16.36 -2.60 5.31
C LYS A 20 -16.03 -1.37 6.13
N ASP A 21 -14.85 -0.81 5.95
CA ASP A 21 -14.45 0.37 6.73
C ASP A 21 -14.59 1.66 5.95
N LYS A 22 -15.39 1.67 4.91
CA LYS A 22 -15.73 2.85 4.14
C LYS A 22 -14.56 3.50 3.40
N THR A 23 -13.38 2.89 3.44
CA THR A 23 -12.25 3.40 2.68
C THR A 23 -12.30 2.82 1.28
N ASP A 24 -12.15 3.68 0.29
CA ASP A 24 -12.09 3.24 -1.10
C ASP A 24 -10.61 3.05 -1.49
N PRO A 25 -10.17 1.80 -1.70
CA PRO A 25 -8.77 1.56 -2.06
C PRO A 25 -8.34 2.31 -3.33
N LYS A 26 -9.21 2.37 -4.30
CA LYS A 26 -8.89 3.04 -5.56
C LYS A 26 -8.67 4.53 -5.33
N GLN A 27 -9.51 5.13 -4.52
CA GLN A 27 -9.36 6.55 -4.20
C GLN A 27 -8.08 6.82 -3.44
N LEU A 28 -7.78 5.98 -2.45
CA LEU A 28 -6.56 6.14 -1.66
C LEU A 28 -5.32 6.04 -2.54
N LEU A 29 -5.27 5.04 -3.40
CA LEU A 29 -4.13 4.87 -4.30
C LEU A 29 -4.03 6.05 -5.28
N GLY A 30 -5.17 6.54 -5.74
CA GLY A 30 -5.19 7.71 -6.61
C GLY A 30 -4.68 8.96 -5.92
N ASP A 31 -5.04 9.15 -4.65
CA ASP A 31 -4.55 10.29 -3.87
C ASP A 31 -3.04 10.22 -3.67
N LEU A 32 -2.52 9.03 -3.38
CA LEU A 32 -1.08 8.85 -3.24
C LEU A 32 -0.37 9.13 -4.56
N GLY A 33 -0.96 8.68 -5.67
CA GLY A 33 -0.38 8.96 -6.98
C GLY A 33 -0.34 10.44 -7.31
N ARG A 34 -1.38 11.18 -6.94
CA ARG A 34 -1.39 12.63 -7.13
C ARG A 34 -0.31 13.31 -6.31
N ASP A 35 0.06 12.70 -5.19
CA ASP A 35 1.11 13.21 -4.31
C ASP A 35 2.50 12.78 -4.78
N GLY A 36 2.59 12.09 -5.90
CA GLY A 36 3.85 11.67 -6.48
C GLY A 36 4.29 10.27 -6.11
N TRP A 37 3.49 9.55 -5.33
CA TRP A 37 3.84 8.19 -4.91
C TRP A 37 3.56 7.18 -6.00
N GLU A 38 4.51 6.29 -6.23
CA GLU A 38 4.38 5.21 -7.20
C GLU A 38 4.34 3.88 -6.46
N LEU A 39 3.35 3.06 -6.77
CA LEU A 39 3.25 1.73 -6.17
C LEU A 39 4.31 0.83 -6.80
N VAL A 40 5.18 0.29 -5.96
CA VAL A 40 6.27 -0.57 -6.41
C VAL A 40 5.89 -2.03 -6.30
N SER A 41 5.27 -2.40 -5.19
CA SER A 41 5.00 -3.81 -4.92
C SER A 41 3.90 -3.94 -3.89
N VAL A 42 3.22 -5.08 -3.94
CA VAL A 42 2.23 -5.48 -2.94
C VAL A 42 2.62 -6.85 -2.44
N VAL A 43 2.74 -6.99 -1.13
CA VAL A 43 3.10 -8.25 -0.52
C VAL A 43 1.95 -8.72 0.36
N THR A 44 1.56 -9.97 0.20
CA THR A 44 0.52 -10.59 1.01
C THR A 44 1.18 -11.32 2.17
N LEU A 45 0.74 -11.02 3.38
CA LEU A 45 1.22 -11.68 4.57
C LEU A 45 0.08 -12.46 5.21
N SER A 46 0.28 -13.77 5.33
CA SER A 46 -0.66 -14.63 6.05
C SER A 46 -0.16 -14.87 7.45
N GLU A 47 -1.04 -14.73 8.40
CA GLU A 47 -0.67 -15.07 9.77
C GLU A 47 -1.07 -16.51 10.07
N LYS A 48 -0.19 -17.20 10.80
CA LYS A 48 -0.46 -18.53 11.35
C LYS A 48 -0.99 -19.54 10.35
N GLY A 49 -0.13 -19.92 9.43
CA GLY A 49 -0.37 -21.10 8.65
C GLY A 49 -1.58 -21.05 7.75
N GLY A 50 -1.83 -19.94 7.13
CA GLY A 50 -2.91 -19.85 6.17
C GLY A 50 -4.24 -19.53 6.79
N ALA A 51 -4.22 -18.96 7.98
CA ALA A 51 -5.45 -18.52 8.61
C ALA A 51 -6.17 -17.51 7.74
N THR A 52 -7.41 -17.27 8.08
CA THR A 52 -8.30 -16.43 7.31
C THR A 52 -7.90 -14.96 7.25
N THR A 53 -7.03 -14.52 8.15
CA THR A 53 -6.62 -13.13 8.20
C THR A 53 -5.43 -12.91 7.28
N THR A 54 -5.61 -12.06 6.30
CA THR A 54 -4.56 -11.72 5.36
C THR A 54 -4.28 -10.23 5.45
N ASN A 55 -3.04 -9.89 5.70
CA ASN A 55 -2.59 -8.50 5.68
C ASN A 55 -1.85 -8.25 4.38
N LEU A 56 -2.03 -7.06 3.85
CA LEU A 56 -1.36 -6.65 2.64
C LEU A 56 -0.42 -5.49 2.97
N GLN A 57 0.78 -5.55 2.44
CA GLN A 57 1.73 -4.45 2.54
C GLN A 57 1.95 -3.86 1.16
N PHE A 58 1.74 -2.56 1.06
CA PHE A 58 1.95 -1.81 -0.17
C PHE A 58 3.24 -1.01 -0.02
N PHE A 59 4.10 -1.13 -1.01
CA PHE A 59 5.37 -0.43 -1.02
C PHE A 59 5.32 0.64 -2.10
N PHE A 60 5.58 1.88 -1.71
CA PHE A 60 5.57 3.02 -2.62
C PHE A 60 6.93 3.69 -2.62
N LYS A 61 7.24 4.33 -3.72
CA LYS A 61 8.42 5.19 -3.78
C LYS A 61 8.04 6.51 -4.42
N ARG A 62 8.84 7.50 -4.13
CA ARG A 62 8.67 8.82 -4.70
C ARG A 62 10.03 9.49 -4.80
N GLN A 63 10.25 10.20 -5.90
CA GLN A 63 11.53 10.90 -6.07
C GLN A 63 11.63 12.06 -5.10
N ARG A 64 12.77 12.17 -4.47
CA ARG A 64 13.07 13.30 -3.58
C ARG A 64 13.75 14.40 -4.37
N PHE A 65 13.34 15.60 -4.09
CA PHE A 65 13.95 16.77 -4.73
C PHE A 65 14.68 17.63 -3.74
#